data_b4d51ff89ba76bf5feb9adedc931b27b
#
_entry.id   b4d51ff89ba76bf5feb9adedc931b27b
#
_cell.length_a   1.000
_cell.length_b   1.000
_cell.length_c   1.000
_cell.angle_alpha   90.00
_cell.angle_beta   90.00
_cell.angle_gamma   90.00
#
_symmetry.space_group_name_H-M   'P 1'
#
loop_
_entity.id
_entity.type
_entity.pdbx_description
1 polymer ?
#
loop_
_entity_poly.entity_id
_entity_poly.type
_entity_poly.pdbx_seq_one_letter_code
_entity_poly.pdbx_strand_id
1 'polypeptide(L)'
;STAVLSGNRNFDGRIHPYVKEAYLASPALVIAYALAGTVRFDIENDVLGQDKDGNDIKLKDLWPSDAEINAVEKECVRPEMYNDIYDPMFAREALGDIKIDPFYKWNTNSTYINKPPYWEDEYMQMPALKGMRPLGVFPDNITTDHLSPSNAILPDSASGEYCISKGLPIPDLNSYATHRGDHNTASRATLANPKLFNEMVKDENGETKQGSLTKIMPEGTESRMW
;
A
#
# COMPACT_ATOMS: atom_id res chain seq x y z
N SER A 1 5.26 -17.36 5.00
CA SER A 1 4.92 -17.35 3.55
C SER A 1 5.82 -16.40 2.81
N THR A 2 6.16 -16.74 1.58
CA THR A 2 7.07 -16.02 0.70
C THR A 2 6.32 -15.66 -0.57
N ALA A 3 6.58 -14.47 -1.14
CA ALA A 3 6.09 -14.07 -2.44
C ALA A 3 7.23 -13.85 -3.42
N VAL A 4 7.02 -14.24 -4.68
CA VAL A 4 7.87 -13.87 -5.81
C VAL A 4 7.01 -13.07 -6.77
N LEU A 5 7.46 -11.86 -7.15
CA LEU A 5 6.67 -10.95 -7.96
C LEU A 5 7.54 -10.15 -8.93
N SER A 6 6.94 -9.68 -10.02
CA SER A 6 7.62 -8.87 -11.04
C SER A 6 7.36 -7.35 -10.91
N GLY A 7 6.54 -6.95 -9.94
CA GLY A 7 6.23 -5.55 -9.68
C GLY A 7 6.91 -5.05 -8.40
N ASN A 8 7.41 -3.82 -8.42
CA ASN A 8 8.02 -3.23 -7.24
C ASN A 8 6.95 -2.79 -6.23
N ARG A 9 6.97 -3.40 -5.04
CA ARG A 9 6.13 -3.03 -3.89
C ARG A 9 7.05 -2.71 -2.71
N ASN A 10 7.41 -1.45 -2.54
CA ASN A 10 8.49 -0.98 -1.66
C ASN A 10 8.28 -1.19 -0.16
N PHE A 11 7.11 -1.61 0.30
CA PHE A 11 6.80 -1.69 1.72
C PHE A 11 6.22 -3.04 2.11
N ASP A 12 6.57 -3.51 3.30
CA ASP A 12 5.96 -4.67 3.94
C ASP A 12 4.43 -4.50 3.99
N GLY A 13 3.72 -5.59 3.72
CA GLY A 13 2.27 -5.62 3.75
C GLY A 13 1.56 -5.08 2.50
N ARG A 14 2.26 -4.39 1.58
CA ARG A 14 1.66 -3.96 0.29
C ARG A 14 1.43 -5.10 -0.69
N ILE A 15 2.16 -6.20 -0.56
CA ILE A 15 1.99 -7.39 -1.39
C ILE A 15 0.81 -8.20 -0.84
N HIS A 16 0.90 -8.60 0.41
CA HIS A 16 -0.14 -9.28 1.16
C HIS A 16 0.19 -9.25 2.66
N PRO A 17 -0.78 -9.07 3.56
CA PRO A 17 -0.54 -8.95 5.00
C PRO A 17 0.21 -10.13 5.63
N TYR A 18 0.09 -11.33 5.05
CA TYR A 18 0.71 -12.55 5.58
C TYR A 18 2.06 -12.90 4.95
N VAL A 19 2.55 -12.11 3.98
CA VAL A 19 3.87 -12.32 3.37
C VAL A 19 4.95 -11.81 4.32
N LYS A 20 5.89 -12.71 4.66
CA LYS A 20 7.04 -12.38 5.52
C LYS A 20 8.31 -12.08 4.75
N GLU A 21 8.41 -12.58 3.51
CA GLU A 21 9.57 -12.45 2.63
C GLU A 21 9.07 -12.22 1.21
N ALA A 22 9.68 -11.30 0.49
CA ALA A 22 9.32 -10.99 -0.89
C ALA A 22 10.58 -10.86 -1.77
N TYR A 23 10.50 -11.47 -2.94
CA TYR A 23 11.58 -11.46 -3.93
C TYR A 23 11.08 -10.84 -5.23
N LEU A 24 11.86 -9.92 -5.78
CA LEU A 24 11.60 -9.30 -7.07
C LEU A 24 12.31 -10.10 -8.16
N ALA A 25 11.57 -10.56 -9.15
CA ALA A 25 12.08 -11.33 -10.27
C ALA A 25 11.45 -10.89 -11.59
N SER A 26 11.99 -11.33 -12.72
CA SER A 26 11.35 -11.13 -14.02
C SER A 26 10.01 -11.89 -14.10
N PRO A 27 9.05 -11.46 -14.95
CA PRO A 27 7.79 -12.19 -15.12
C PRO A 27 7.97 -13.67 -15.43
N ALA A 28 8.95 -14.02 -16.25
CA ALA A 28 9.25 -15.40 -16.58
C ALA A 28 9.76 -16.22 -15.39
N LEU A 29 10.63 -15.65 -14.56
CA LEU A 29 11.10 -16.30 -13.33
C LEU A 29 9.99 -16.43 -12.28
N VAL A 30 9.04 -15.49 -12.21
CA VAL A 30 7.86 -15.63 -11.34
C VAL A 30 7.08 -16.89 -11.70
N ILE A 31 6.89 -17.17 -13.00
CA ILE A 31 6.23 -18.40 -13.47
C ILE A 31 7.06 -19.64 -13.11
N ALA A 32 8.38 -19.58 -13.33
CA ALA A 32 9.28 -20.69 -12.99
C ALA A 32 9.24 -21.05 -11.50
N TYR A 33 9.29 -20.05 -10.60
CA TYR A 33 9.16 -20.29 -9.17
C TYR A 33 7.75 -20.72 -8.74
N ALA A 34 6.72 -20.32 -9.48
CA ALA A 34 5.37 -20.84 -9.25
C ALA A 34 5.27 -22.33 -9.57
N LEU A 35 5.95 -22.78 -10.64
CA LEU A 35 6.04 -24.22 -10.98
C LEU A 35 6.87 -24.99 -9.96
N ALA A 36 7.98 -24.42 -9.48
CA ALA A 36 8.82 -25.04 -8.44
C ALA A 36 8.10 -25.13 -7.08
N GLY A 37 7.15 -24.23 -6.80
CA GLY A 37 6.37 -24.19 -5.55
C GLY A 37 7.16 -23.77 -4.31
N THR A 38 8.43 -23.43 -4.45
CA THR A 38 9.31 -23.00 -3.36
C THR A 38 10.43 -22.09 -3.88
N VAL A 39 10.89 -21.17 -3.01
CA VAL A 39 12.08 -20.34 -3.27
C VAL A 39 13.38 -21.04 -2.83
N ARG A 40 13.27 -22.15 -2.09
CA ARG A 40 14.41 -22.98 -1.70
C ARG A 40 14.67 -24.02 -2.80
N PHE A 41 15.11 -23.51 -3.94
CA PHE A 41 15.21 -24.27 -5.17
C PHE A 41 16.30 -23.63 -6.06
N ASP A 42 17.25 -24.43 -6.54
CA ASP A 42 18.22 -24.00 -7.54
C ASP A 42 17.53 -24.02 -8.90
N ILE A 43 17.03 -22.85 -9.31
CA ILE A 43 16.21 -22.70 -10.51
C ILE A 43 16.96 -23.09 -11.80
N GLU A 44 18.28 -23.08 -11.80
CA GLU A 44 19.10 -23.46 -12.96
C GLU A 44 19.35 -24.98 -13.04
N ASN A 45 19.52 -25.64 -11.90
CA ASN A 45 20.02 -27.02 -11.85
C ASN A 45 19.00 -28.03 -11.34
N ASP A 46 18.08 -27.65 -10.48
CA ASP A 46 17.09 -28.55 -9.92
C ASP A 46 16.02 -28.94 -10.95
N VAL A 47 15.39 -30.08 -10.70
CA VAL A 47 14.30 -30.61 -11.54
C VAL A 47 12.99 -29.96 -11.15
N LEU A 48 12.34 -29.26 -12.08
CA LEU A 48 11.03 -28.62 -11.88
C LEU A 48 9.87 -29.62 -11.81
N GLY A 49 10.01 -30.75 -12.46
CA GLY A 49 9.01 -31.80 -12.53
C GLY A 49 9.37 -32.86 -13.55
N GLN A 50 8.41 -33.72 -13.85
CA GLN A 50 8.58 -34.76 -14.88
C GLN A 50 7.53 -34.58 -15.97
N ASP A 51 7.88 -34.90 -17.21
CA ASP A 51 6.94 -35.01 -18.30
C ASP A 51 6.05 -36.26 -18.17
N LYS A 52 5.12 -36.43 -19.13
CA LYS A 52 4.22 -37.59 -19.17
C LYS A 52 4.94 -38.97 -19.34
N ASP A 53 6.17 -38.94 -19.83
CA ASP A 53 7.00 -40.12 -20.11
C ASP A 53 8.00 -40.38 -18.94
N GLY A 54 7.97 -39.54 -17.90
CA GLY A 54 8.80 -39.67 -16.69
C GLY A 54 10.20 -39.06 -16.82
N ASN A 55 10.46 -38.25 -17.86
CA ASN A 55 11.73 -37.54 -18.02
C ASN A 55 11.76 -36.27 -17.14
N ASP A 56 12.90 -36.03 -16.54
CA ASP A 56 13.12 -34.86 -15.73
C ASP A 56 13.12 -33.56 -16.59
N ILE A 57 12.31 -32.58 -16.17
CA ILE A 57 12.19 -31.28 -16.80
C ILE A 57 12.90 -30.23 -15.94
N LYS A 58 13.80 -29.48 -16.54
CA LYS A 58 14.51 -28.34 -15.93
C LYS A 58 14.07 -27.02 -16.60
N LEU A 59 14.45 -25.89 -15.99
CA LEU A 59 14.13 -24.56 -16.52
C LEU A 59 14.55 -24.39 -17.98
N LYS A 60 15.74 -24.85 -18.34
CA LYS A 60 16.28 -24.77 -19.72
C LYS A 60 15.40 -25.46 -20.78
N ASP A 61 14.62 -26.47 -20.37
CA ASP A 61 13.75 -27.21 -21.27
C ASP A 61 12.42 -26.48 -21.53
N LEU A 62 12.08 -25.51 -20.65
CA LEU A 62 10.88 -24.69 -20.72
C LEU A 62 11.18 -23.25 -21.20
N TRP A 63 12.43 -22.83 -21.11
CA TRP A 63 12.80 -21.44 -21.43
C TRP A 63 12.81 -21.22 -22.95
N PRO A 64 12.05 -20.23 -23.46
CA PRO A 64 11.99 -19.99 -24.90
C PRO A 64 13.34 -19.47 -25.42
N SER A 65 13.67 -19.83 -26.64
CA SER A 65 14.83 -19.27 -27.35
C SER A 65 14.62 -17.81 -27.71
N ASP A 66 15.72 -17.07 -27.90
CA ASP A 66 15.65 -15.66 -28.36
C ASP A 66 14.92 -15.52 -29.69
N ALA A 67 15.00 -16.53 -30.56
CA ALA A 67 14.29 -16.52 -31.83
C ALA A 67 12.76 -16.61 -31.64
N GLU A 68 12.31 -17.43 -30.71
CA GLU A 68 10.88 -17.54 -30.36
C GLU A 68 10.38 -16.26 -29.71
N ILE A 69 11.15 -15.68 -28.76
CA ILE A 69 10.82 -14.41 -28.10
C ILE A 69 10.67 -13.30 -29.15
N ASN A 70 11.66 -13.13 -30.02
CA ASN A 70 11.65 -12.10 -31.06
C ASN A 70 10.50 -12.28 -32.07
N ALA A 71 10.13 -13.52 -32.38
CA ALA A 71 9.00 -13.79 -33.26
C ALA A 71 7.68 -13.34 -32.63
N VAL A 72 7.44 -13.69 -31.36
CA VAL A 72 6.23 -13.29 -30.63
C VAL A 72 6.20 -11.77 -30.40
N GLU A 73 7.33 -11.17 -30.04
CA GLU A 73 7.41 -9.71 -29.88
C GLU A 73 7.03 -8.98 -31.18
N LYS A 74 7.58 -9.41 -32.32
CA LYS A 74 7.29 -8.81 -33.62
C LYS A 74 5.82 -8.97 -34.02
N GLU A 75 5.18 -10.05 -33.63
CA GLU A 75 3.76 -10.30 -33.90
C GLU A 75 2.87 -9.49 -32.97
N CYS A 76 3.20 -9.44 -31.67
CA CYS A 76 2.32 -8.90 -30.65
C CYS A 76 2.51 -7.40 -30.42
N VAL A 77 3.73 -6.85 -30.59
CA VAL A 77 4.01 -5.43 -30.35
C VAL A 77 3.95 -4.66 -31.67
N ARG A 78 2.87 -3.95 -31.91
CA ARG A 78 2.63 -3.19 -33.14
C ARG A 78 2.36 -1.73 -32.84
N PRO A 79 2.85 -0.79 -33.66
CA PRO A 79 2.63 0.66 -33.46
C PRO A 79 1.13 1.03 -33.40
N GLU A 80 0.28 0.33 -34.16
CA GLU A 80 -1.16 0.58 -34.20
C GLU A 80 -1.82 0.44 -32.83
N MET A 81 -1.33 -0.47 -31.99
CA MET A 81 -1.86 -0.69 -30.63
C MET A 81 -1.72 0.56 -29.75
N TYR A 82 -0.69 1.35 -29.98
CA TYR A 82 -0.50 2.62 -29.27
C TYR A 82 -1.52 3.65 -29.73
N ASN A 83 -1.73 3.76 -31.04
CA ASN A 83 -2.71 4.69 -31.59
C ASN A 83 -4.13 4.31 -31.17
N ASP A 84 -4.48 3.02 -31.18
CA ASP A 84 -5.80 2.52 -30.78
C ASP A 84 -6.15 2.88 -29.30
N ILE A 85 -5.13 2.96 -28.44
CA ILE A 85 -5.32 3.30 -27.03
C ILE A 85 -5.20 4.80 -26.78
N TYR A 86 -4.17 5.44 -27.31
CA TYR A 86 -3.85 6.81 -26.95
C TYR A 86 -4.62 7.86 -27.76
N ASP A 87 -4.92 7.60 -29.04
CA ASP A 87 -5.66 8.57 -29.86
C ASP A 87 -7.04 8.88 -29.29
N PRO A 88 -7.85 7.90 -28.81
CA PRO A 88 -9.11 8.19 -28.14
C PRO A 88 -8.94 8.95 -26.82
N MET A 89 -7.85 8.69 -26.08
CA MET A 89 -7.58 9.40 -24.81
C MET A 89 -7.28 10.88 -25.01
N PHE A 90 -6.65 11.23 -26.14
CA PHE A 90 -6.27 12.59 -26.45
C PHE A 90 -7.26 13.31 -27.40
N ALA A 91 -8.23 12.58 -27.96
CA ALA A 91 -9.29 13.17 -28.76
C ALA A 91 -10.19 14.04 -27.89
N ARG A 92 -9.99 15.36 -27.93
CA ARG A 92 -10.80 16.34 -27.18
C ARG A 92 -12.31 16.23 -27.48
N GLU A 93 -12.66 15.77 -28.66
CA GLU A 93 -14.04 15.55 -29.08
C GLU A 93 -14.75 14.46 -28.24
N ALA A 94 -14.01 13.50 -27.69
CA ALA A 94 -14.55 12.47 -26.79
C ALA A 94 -15.03 13.02 -25.44
N LEU A 95 -14.57 14.21 -25.05
CA LEU A 95 -14.90 14.82 -23.77
C LEU A 95 -16.11 15.76 -23.84
N GLY A 96 -16.67 16.02 -25.04
CA GLY A 96 -17.78 16.94 -25.25
C GLY A 96 -17.45 18.38 -24.82
N ASP A 97 -18.45 19.26 -24.78
CA ASP A 97 -18.33 20.58 -24.21
C ASP A 97 -18.23 20.51 -22.69
N ILE A 98 -17.04 20.25 -22.17
CA ILE A 98 -16.82 20.37 -20.72
C ILE A 98 -16.97 21.83 -20.34
N LYS A 99 -18.08 22.17 -19.67
CA LYS A 99 -18.19 23.45 -18.98
C LYS A 99 -17.11 23.48 -17.91
N ILE A 100 -16.04 24.20 -18.19
CA ILE A 100 -14.98 24.47 -17.21
C ILE A 100 -15.60 25.35 -16.12
N ASP A 101 -15.94 24.72 -15.00
CA ASP A 101 -16.24 25.49 -13.79
C ASP A 101 -14.89 25.92 -13.21
N PRO A 102 -14.61 27.20 -13.02
CA PRO A 102 -13.35 27.66 -12.46
C PRO A 102 -13.13 27.20 -11.02
N PHE A 103 -14.18 26.73 -10.36
CA PHE A 103 -14.12 26.23 -8.99
C PHE A 103 -14.48 24.75 -8.92
N TYR A 104 -13.61 23.97 -8.30
CA TYR A 104 -13.89 22.57 -8.01
C TYR A 104 -15.01 22.42 -6.97
N LYS A 105 -16.04 21.63 -7.29
CA LYS A 105 -17.13 21.34 -6.35
C LYS A 105 -16.73 20.18 -5.45
N TRP A 106 -16.32 20.52 -4.24
CA TRP A 106 -15.91 19.54 -3.25
C TRP A 106 -17.07 18.64 -2.81
N ASN A 107 -16.85 17.32 -2.88
CA ASN A 107 -17.76 16.36 -2.28
C ASN A 107 -17.30 16.08 -0.84
N THR A 108 -18.02 16.59 0.14
CA THR A 108 -17.71 16.46 1.58
C THR A 108 -17.83 15.03 2.12
N ASN A 109 -18.46 14.13 1.36
CA ASN A 109 -18.56 12.71 1.69
C ASN A 109 -17.47 11.85 1.04
N SER A 110 -16.63 12.44 0.18
CA SER A 110 -15.52 11.71 -0.44
C SER A 110 -14.50 11.31 0.61
N THR A 111 -14.06 10.04 0.56
CA THR A 111 -12.91 9.52 1.30
C THR A 111 -11.67 9.42 0.40
N TYR A 112 -11.76 9.85 -0.86
CA TYR A 112 -10.66 9.84 -1.82
C TYR A 112 -9.93 11.18 -1.87
N ILE A 113 -10.69 12.30 -1.91
CA ILE A 113 -10.16 13.66 -1.90
C ILE A 113 -11.12 14.59 -1.16
N ASN A 114 -10.59 15.41 -0.27
CA ASN A 114 -11.33 16.43 0.46
C ASN A 114 -10.64 17.80 0.40
N LYS A 115 -11.43 18.88 0.62
CA LYS A 115 -10.90 20.22 0.71
C LYS A 115 -9.87 20.29 1.83
N PRO A 116 -8.64 20.75 1.57
CA PRO A 116 -7.62 20.87 2.61
C PRO A 116 -8.04 21.87 3.71
N PRO A 117 -7.86 21.52 4.99
CA PRO A 117 -8.29 22.40 6.09
C PRO A 117 -7.41 23.63 6.27
N TYR A 118 -6.16 23.60 5.81
CA TYR A 118 -5.20 24.69 5.99
C TYR A 118 -5.53 25.96 5.17
N TRP A 119 -6.61 25.95 4.37
CA TRP A 119 -7.15 27.15 3.72
C TRP A 119 -8.22 27.84 4.56
N GLU A 120 -8.61 27.28 5.69
CA GLU A 120 -9.58 27.91 6.59
C GLU A 120 -8.83 28.80 7.61
N ASP A 121 -9.40 29.97 7.91
CA ASP A 121 -8.76 30.98 8.77
C ASP A 121 -8.43 30.46 10.17
N GLU A 122 -9.21 29.51 10.70
CA GLU A 122 -8.96 28.89 12.02
C GLU A 122 -7.63 28.15 12.08
N TYR A 123 -7.17 27.57 10.98
CA TYR A 123 -5.88 26.85 10.92
C TYR A 123 -4.69 27.78 10.68
N MET A 124 -4.93 29.02 10.31
CA MET A 124 -3.89 30.04 10.15
C MET A 124 -3.47 30.67 11.50
N GLN A 125 -4.25 30.45 12.55
CA GLN A 125 -3.94 30.95 13.90
C GLN A 125 -3.24 29.87 14.71
N MET A 126 -1.94 30.07 14.96
CA MET A 126 -1.20 29.16 15.84
C MET A 126 -1.60 29.41 17.30
N PRO A 127 -2.15 28.41 18.00
CA PRO A 127 -2.44 28.56 19.42
C PRO A 127 -1.15 28.73 20.23
N ALA A 128 -1.22 29.41 21.35
CA ALA A 128 -0.09 29.53 22.27
C ALA A 128 0.29 28.15 22.82
N LEU A 129 1.51 27.70 22.55
CA LEU A 129 2.03 26.40 23.00
C LEU A 129 2.47 26.52 24.47
N LYS A 130 1.55 26.36 25.41
CA LYS A 130 1.82 26.40 26.84
C LYS A 130 1.30 25.12 27.52
N GLY A 131 2.07 24.61 28.47
CA GLY A 131 1.67 23.45 29.28
C GLY A 131 1.50 22.16 28.49
N MET A 132 2.19 22.03 27.35
CA MET A 132 2.12 20.83 26.52
C MET A 132 2.65 19.60 27.23
N ARG A 133 2.09 18.45 26.91
CA ARG A 133 2.49 17.15 27.43
C ARG A 133 2.88 16.23 26.25
N PRO A 134 3.78 15.25 26.47
CA PRO A 134 4.15 14.33 25.41
C PRO A 134 2.94 13.51 24.97
N LEU A 135 2.77 13.37 23.67
CA LEU A 135 1.83 12.43 23.04
C LEU A 135 2.44 11.04 22.95
N GLY A 136 3.76 10.95 22.78
CA GLY A 136 4.46 9.68 22.66
C GLY A 136 5.95 9.85 22.91
N VAL A 137 6.56 8.78 23.42
CA VAL A 137 8.00 8.60 23.55
C VAL A 137 8.34 7.33 22.79
N PHE A 138 9.11 7.48 21.72
CA PHE A 138 9.39 6.38 20.81
C PHE A 138 10.83 5.92 20.91
N PRO A 139 11.08 4.60 20.78
CA PRO A 139 12.44 4.05 20.73
C PRO A 139 13.18 4.44 19.45
N ASP A 140 14.42 4.01 19.34
CA ASP A 140 15.21 4.14 18.14
C ASP A 140 14.58 3.40 16.93
N ASN A 141 15.07 3.70 15.72
CA ASN A 141 14.64 3.10 14.46
C ASN A 141 13.19 3.38 14.05
N ILE A 142 12.64 4.52 14.45
CA ILE A 142 11.37 5.01 13.92
C ILE A 142 11.57 5.47 12.48
N THR A 143 10.70 4.98 11.59
CA THR A 143 10.68 5.32 10.16
C THR A 143 9.40 6.08 9.80
N THR A 144 9.35 6.58 8.57
CA THR A 144 8.15 7.22 8.03
C THR A 144 6.92 6.30 8.03
N ASP A 145 7.11 4.99 7.92
CA ASP A 145 6.00 4.01 7.98
C ASP A 145 5.38 3.88 9.37
N HIS A 146 6.14 4.18 10.42
CA HIS A 146 5.58 4.28 11.77
C HIS A 146 4.76 5.56 11.96
N LEU A 147 5.22 6.67 11.35
CA LEU A 147 4.56 7.97 11.47
C LEU A 147 3.33 8.09 10.57
N SER A 148 3.41 7.54 9.35
CA SER A 148 2.34 7.61 8.35
C SER A 148 2.31 6.32 7.51
N PRO A 149 1.67 5.26 8.01
CA PRO A 149 1.65 3.98 7.33
C PRO A 149 0.94 4.06 5.99
N SER A 150 1.41 3.27 5.02
CA SER A 150 0.83 3.16 3.67
C SER A 150 0.16 1.82 3.39
N ASN A 151 0.13 0.93 4.38
CA ASN A 151 -0.48 -0.40 4.31
C ASN A 151 -2.01 -0.36 4.29
N ALA A 152 -2.65 -1.53 4.35
CA ALA A 152 -4.10 -1.67 4.39
C ALA A 152 -4.70 -0.95 5.61
N ILE A 153 -5.87 -0.33 5.40
CA ILE A 153 -6.68 0.26 6.47
C ILE A 153 -7.48 -0.86 7.13
N LEU A 154 -7.26 -1.06 8.42
CA LEU A 154 -8.01 -2.03 9.20
C LEU A 154 -9.38 -1.45 9.58
N PRO A 155 -10.46 -2.26 9.53
CA PRO A 155 -11.81 -1.78 9.84
C PRO A 155 -11.97 -1.21 11.26
N ASP A 156 -11.20 -1.73 12.22
CA ASP A 156 -11.17 -1.34 13.63
C ASP A 156 -10.17 -0.23 13.96
N SER A 157 -9.47 0.29 12.93
CA SER A 157 -8.62 1.48 13.07
C SER A 157 -9.45 2.77 13.04
N ALA A 158 -8.90 3.87 13.57
CA ALA A 158 -9.56 5.18 13.53
C ALA A 158 -9.91 5.62 12.09
N SER A 159 -9.05 5.32 11.12
CA SER A 159 -9.32 5.59 9.69
C SER A 159 -10.40 4.67 9.14
N GLY A 160 -10.39 3.38 9.50
CA GLY A 160 -11.41 2.42 9.07
C GLY A 160 -12.79 2.80 9.57
N GLU A 161 -12.91 3.09 10.86
CA GLU A 161 -14.16 3.57 11.48
C GLU A 161 -14.69 4.84 10.79
N TYR A 162 -13.79 5.79 10.49
CA TYR A 162 -14.14 7.00 9.77
C TYR A 162 -14.63 6.71 8.34
N CYS A 163 -13.91 5.93 7.55
CA CYS A 163 -14.30 5.58 6.19
C CYS A 163 -15.64 4.84 6.16
N ILE A 164 -15.85 3.90 7.07
CA ILE A 164 -17.13 3.18 7.23
C ILE A 164 -18.25 4.14 7.59
N SER A 165 -18.02 5.09 8.48
CA SER A 165 -19.01 6.13 8.84
C SER A 165 -19.40 7.03 7.67
N LYS A 166 -18.54 7.15 6.66
CA LYS A 166 -18.83 7.83 5.39
C LYS A 166 -19.55 6.95 4.36
N GLY A 167 -19.86 5.70 4.71
CA GLY A 167 -20.56 4.74 3.86
C GLY A 167 -19.67 3.89 2.98
N LEU A 168 -18.35 3.89 3.20
CA LEU A 168 -17.44 3.02 2.44
C LEU A 168 -17.58 1.57 2.92
N PRO A 169 -17.83 0.60 2.02
CA PRO A 169 -17.88 -0.81 2.39
C PRO A 169 -16.52 -1.32 2.88
N ILE A 170 -16.48 -2.25 3.82
CA ILE A 170 -15.26 -2.83 4.37
C ILE A 170 -14.30 -3.37 3.28
N PRO A 171 -14.76 -4.08 2.23
CA PRO A 171 -13.88 -4.56 1.17
C PRO A 171 -13.19 -3.43 0.38
N ASP A 172 -13.74 -2.21 0.40
CA ASP A 172 -13.26 -1.06 -0.35
C ASP A 172 -12.35 -0.13 0.48
N LEU A 173 -12.05 -0.48 1.73
CA LEU A 173 -11.15 0.30 2.58
C LEU A 173 -9.76 0.44 1.98
N ASN A 174 -9.28 -0.56 1.25
CA ASN A 174 -7.99 -0.55 0.58
C ASN A 174 -6.82 -0.15 1.51
N SER A 175 -6.01 0.81 1.11
CA SER A 175 -4.84 1.25 1.85
C SER A 175 -4.85 2.76 2.11
N TYR A 176 -4.07 3.21 3.09
CA TYR A 176 -3.87 4.63 3.37
C TYR A 176 -3.40 5.41 2.14
N ALA A 177 -2.60 4.78 1.26
CA ALA A 177 -2.16 5.41 0.01
C ALA A 177 -3.31 5.72 -0.95
N THR A 178 -4.38 4.92 -0.95
CA THR A 178 -5.58 5.14 -1.76
C THR A 178 -6.36 6.39 -1.30
N HIS A 179 -6.37 6.66 0.00
CA HIS A 179 -7.12 7.76 0.62
C HIS A 179 -6.25 8.98 0.98
N ARG A 180 -5.04 9.08 0.44
CA ARG A 180 -4.08 10.15 0.76
C ARG A 180 -4.55 11.57 0.44
N GLY A 181 -5.55 11.73 -0.42
CA GLY A 181 -6.19 13.00 -0.75
C GLY A 181 -7.29 13.41 0.23
N ASP A 182 -7.67 12.54 1.16
CA ASP A 182 -8.58 12.85 2.25
C ASP A 182 -7.80 13.11 3.54
N HIS A 183 -7.69 14.38 3.94
CA HIS A 183 -6.96 14.77 5.14
C HIS A 183 -7.53 14.14 6.41
N ASN A 184 -8.81 13.79 6.45
CA ASN A 184 -9.44 13.14 7.60
C ASN A 184 -8.94 11.70 7.77
N THR A 185 -8.80 10.95 6.67
CA THR A 185 -8.18 9.62 6.69
C THR A 185 -6.69 9.74 6.98
N ALA A 186 -6.00 10.69 6.32
CA ALA A 186 -4.56 10.88 6.49
C ALA A 186 -4.16 11.28 7.91
N SER A 187 -4.91 12.17 8.58
CA SER A 187 -4.63 12.54 9.97
C SER A 187 -4.85 11.38 10.94
N ARG A 188 -5.85 10.53 10.69
CA ARG A 188 -6.09 9.32 11.47
C ARG A 188 -5.05 8.22 11.21
N ALA A 189 -4.33 8.30 10.09
CA ALA A 189 -3.18 7.44 9.80
C ALA A 189 -1.95 7.80 10.64
N THR A 190 -1.87 9.04 11.16
CA THR A 190 -0.72 9.49 11.92
C THR A 190 -0.52 8.59 13.14
N LEU A 191 0.67 7.96 13.22
CA LEU A 191 1.05 7.02 14.28
C LEU A 191 0.11 5.78 14.39
N ALA A 192 -0.63 5.45 13.33
CA ALA A 192 -1.58 4.32 13.33
C ALA A 192 -0.93 2.96 13.08
N ASN A 193 0.39 2.88 12.94
CA ASN A 193 1.07 1.61 12.67
C ASN A 193 0.90 0.64 13.85
N PRO A 194 0.32 -0.56 13.65
CA PRO A 194 0.15 -1.54 14.71
C PRO A 194 1.46 -2.11 15.27
N LYS A 195 2.58 -1.89 14.59
CA LYS A 195 3.93 -2.29 15.03
C LYS A 195 4.63 -1.22 15.87
N LEU A 196 4.00 -0.06 16.08
CA LEU A 196 4.57 1.03 16.87
C LEU A 196 4.71 0.62 18.33
N PHE A 197 5.77 1.11 18.97
CA PHE A 197 5.96 1.04 20.42
C PHE A 197 6.01 2.46 20.97
N ASN A 198 5.17 2.75 21.96
CA ASN A 198 5.23 3.99 22.71
C ASN A 198 5.64 3.66 24.16
N GLU A 199 6.82 4.11 24.57
CA GLU A 199 7.38 3.83 25.90
C GLU A 199 6.52 4.33 27.07
N MET A 200 5.58 5.22 26.80
CA MET A 200 4.59 5.68 27.78
C MET A 200 3.58 4.60 28.15
N VAL A 201 3.39 3.57 27.32
CA VAL A 201 2.36 2.54 27.48
C VAL A 201 3.01 1.20 27.81
N LYS A 202 2.80 0.75 29.04
CA LYS A 202 3.37 -0.50 29.57
C LYS A 202 2.25 -1.48 29.90
N ASP A 203 2.55 -2.78 29.77
CA ASP A 203 1.69 -3.85 30.26
C ASP A 203 1.87 -4.07 31.77
N GLU A 204 1.21 -5.10 32.31
CA GLU A 204 1.26 -5.47 33.73
C GLU A 204 2.67 -5.93 34.18
N ASN A 205 3.51 -6.37 33.25
CA ASN A 205 4.89 -6.80 33.50
C ASN A 205 5.91 -5.66 33.34
N GLY A 206 5.45 -4.45 32.95
CA GLY A 206 6.30 -3.31 32.70
C GLY A 206 6.91 -3.27 31.31
N GLU A 207 6.55 -4.21 30.43
CA GLU A 207 6.98 -4.23 29.04
C GLU A 207 6.17 -3.25 28.16
N THR A 208 6.81 -2.65 27.17
CA THR A 208 6.14 -1.68 26.27
C THR A 208 5.13 -2.40 25.39
N LYS A 209 3.88 -1.97 25.42
CA LYS A 209 2.82 -2.49 24.54
C LYS A 209 3.07 -2.08 23.10
N GLN A 210 2.79 -3.00 22.18
CA GLN A 210 2.80 -2.74 20.74
C GLN A 210 1.43 -2.23 20.28
N GLY A 211 1.44 -1.24 19.38
CA GLY A 211 0.23 -0.67 18.78
C GLY A 211 0.23 0.84 18.75
N SER A 212 -0.80 1.42 18.14
CA SER A 212 -1.04 2.86 18.10
C SER A 212 -1.67 3.34 19.42
N LEU A 213 -0.93 3.25 20.50
CA LEU A 213 -1.40 3.54 21.86
C LEU A 213 -0.62 4.69 22.50
N THR A 214 -1.31 5.44 23.37
CA THR A 214 -0.72 6.49 24.19
C THR A 214 -1.36 6.54 25.59
N LYS A 215 -0.80 7.39 26.45
CA LYS A 215 -1.44 7.79 27.72
C LYS A 215 -1.80 9.26 27.69
N ILE A 216 -3.06 9.55 27.94
CA ILE A 216 -3.56 10.94 28.08
C ILE A 216 -3.10 11.47 29.44
N MET A 217 -2.22 12.44 29.39
CA MET A 217 -1.65 13.03 30.59
C MET A 217 -2.42 14.30 31.02
N PRO A 218 -2.59 14.59 32.33
CA PRO A 218 -1.89 13.99 33.47
C PRO A 218 -2.53 12.72 34.06
N GLU A 219 -3.74 12.36 33.66
CA GLU A 219 -4.52 11.26 34.24
C GLU A 219 -3.89 9.88 34.00
N GLY A 220 -3.09 9.74 32.95
CA GLY A 220 -2.42 8.50 32.57
C GLY A 220 -3.37 7.47 31.94
N THR A 221 -4.54 7.90 31.47
CA THR A 221 -5.52 7.02 30.80
C THR A 221 -4.99 6.51 29.48
N GLU A 222 -4.99 5.19 29.29
CA GLU A 222 -4.60 4.58 28.02
C GLU A 222 -5.66 4.83 26.95
N SER A 223 -5.21 5.22 25.76
CA SER A 223 -6.06 5.49 24.59
C SER A 223 -5.32 5.17 23.29
N ARG A 224 -6.06 5.15 22.20
CA ARG A 224 -5.45 5.22 20.86
C ARG A 224 -4.80 6.61 20.67
N MET A 225 -3.77 6.68 19.83
CA MET A 225 -3.09 7.94 19.51
C MET A 225 -4.00 8.98 18.83
N TRP A 226 -5.04 8.48 18.17
CA TRP A 226 -6.07 9.30 17.57
C TRP A 226 -7.36 9.21 18.37
#